data_a92524b30c212596cab5107bd1e2f86e
#
_entry.id   a92524b30c212596cab5107bd1e2f86e
#
_cell.length_a   1.000
_cell.length_b   1.000
_cell.length_c   1.000
_cell.angle_alpha   90.00
_cell.angle_beta   90.00
_cell.angle_gamma   90.00
#
_symmetry.space_group_name_H-M   'P 1'
#
loop_
_entity.id
_entity.type
_entity.pdbx_description
1 polymer ?
#
loop_
_entity_poly.entity_id
_entity_poly.type
_entity_poly.pdbx_seq_one_letter_code
_entity_poly.pdbx_strand_id
1 'polypeptide(L)'
;LSAMLIYIWIRFEWQFSLAAIVALIHDVIITVGIFSILSYEVNLSIVAAVLTIVGYSMNDTVVIFDRIRENLKKYSKISISDISNSSTNETLSRTLITSVTTLLALLSIYIFGGAILKGFSFAMIIGVIIGTYSSIFVATPILNYTKVSQKTILKENTENN
;
A
#
# COMPACT_ATOMS: atom_id res chain seq x y z
N LEU A 1 1.33 -8.96 10.88
CA LEU A 1 0.18 -8.85 10.00
C LEU A 1 -1.09 -8.53 10.78
N SER A 2 -1.50 -9.37 11.74
CA SER A 2 -2.73 -9.16 12.52
C SER A 2 -2.80 -7.78 13.19
N ALA A 3 -1.71 -7.34 13.82
CA ALA A 3 -1.65 -6.01 14.45
C ALA A 3 -1.83 -4.87 13.44
N MET A 4 -1.30 -5.00 12.23
CA MET A 4 -1.50 -4.00 11.15
C MET A 4 -2.94 -3.98 10.64
N LEU A 5 -3.56 -5.14 10.47
CA LEU A 5 -4.96 -5.23 10.06
C LEU A 5 -5.89 -4.65 11.12
N ILE A 6 -5.62 -4.93 12.41
CA ILE A 6 -6.35 -4.35 13.53
C ILE A 6 -6.16 -2.82 13.57
N TYR A 7 -4.91 -2.32 13.38
CA TYR A 7 -4.64 -0.89 13.32
C TYR A 7 -5.45 -0.20 12.21
N ILE A 8 -5.49 -0.79 11.00
CA ILE A 8 -6.25 -0.23 9.89
C ILE A 8 -7.75 -0.27 10.18
N TRP A 9 -8.24 -1.35 10.77
CA TRP A 9 -9.66 -1.49 11.10
C TRP A 9 -10.10 -0.49 12.19
N ILE A 10 -9.24 -0.22 13.15
CA ILE A 10 -9.53 0.79 14.19
C ILE A 10 -9.35 2.22 13.64
N ARG A 11 -8.40 2.42 12.74
CA ARG A 11 -8.03 3.77 12.23
C ARG A 11 -8.88 4.25 11.08
N PHE A 12 -9.41 3.30 10.29
CA PHE A 12 -10.16 3.57 9.06
C PHE A 12 -11.47 2.80 9.04
N GLU A 13 -12.45 3.32 8.32
CA GLU A 13 -13.70 2.65 8.04
C GLU A 13 -13.46 1.34 7.27
N TRP A 14 -14.37 0.37 7.40
CA TRP A 14 -14.22 -0.98 6.83
C TRP A 14 -13.96 -1.00 5.30
N GLN A 15 -14.44 0.01 4.57
CA GLN A 15 -14.21 0.13 3.13
C GLN A 15 -12.72 0.36 2.79
N PHE A 16 -12.05 1.21 3.57
CA PHE A 16 -10.62 1.46 3.43
C PHE A 16 -9.81 0.22 3.81
N SER A 17 -10.23 -0.47 4.87
CA SER A 17 -9.61 -1.73 5.30
C SER A 17 -9.71 -2.80 4.24
N LEU A 18 -10.89 -2.96 3.61
CA LEU A 18 -11.10 -3.90 2.52
C LEU A 18 -10.19 -3.57 1.32
N ALA A 19 -10.14 -2.31 0.91
CA ALA A 19 -9.29 -1.88 -0.20
C ALA A 19 -7.80 -2.13 0.07
N ALA A 20 -7.33 -1.87 1.29
CA ALA A 20 -5.96 -2.15 1.71
C ALA A 20 -5.64 -3.65 1.68
N ILE A 21 -6.54 -4.50 2.19
CA ILE A 21 -6.35 -5.97 2.19
C ILE A 21 -6.26 -6.50 0.77
N VAL A 22 -7.14 -6.06 -0.13
CA VAL A 22 -7.12 -6.50 -1.53
C VAL A 22 -5.82 -6.09 -2.22
N ALA A 23 -5.35 -4.86 -2.00
CA ALA A 23 -4.07 -4.40 -2.53
C ALA A 23 -2.89 -5.22 -1.99
N LEU A 24 -2.89 -5.54 -0.69
CA LEU A 24 -1.86 -6.40 -0.08
C LEU A 24 -1.83 -7.81 -0.67
N ILE A 25 -3.00 -8.44 -0.83
CA ILE A 25 -3.11 -9.75 -1.45
C ILE A 25 -2.56 -9.72 -2.88
N HIS A 26 -2.92 -8.69 -3.64
CA HIS A 26 -2.39 -8.46 -4.99
C HIS A 26 -0.85 -8.39 -4.98
N ASP A 27 -0.25 -7.60 -4.09
CA ASP A 27 1.19 -7.39 -4.03
C ASP A 27 1.95 -8.69 -3.68
N VAL A 28 1.41 -9.44 -2.73
CA VAL A 28 1.99 -10.73 -2.32
C VAL A 28 1.89 -11.75 -3.47
N ILE A 29 0.72 -11.86 -4.11
CA ILE A 29 0.52 -12.81 -5.23
C ILE A 29 1.47 -12.49 -6.38
N ILE A 30 1.60 -11.22 -6.76
CA ILE A 30 2.49 -10.84 -7.87
C ILE A 30 3.94 -11.09 -7.50
N THR A 31 4.36 -10.70 -6.29
CA THR A 31 5.74 -10.91 -5.85
C THR A 31 6.09 -12.41 -5.83
N VAL A 32 5.26 -13.24 -5.21
CA VAL A 32 5.48 -14.70 -5.16
C VAL A 32 5.39 -15.31 -6.56
N GLY A 33 4.46 -14.84 -7.39
CA GLY A 33 4.30 -15.27 -8.78
C GLY A 33 5.56 -15.02 -9.62
N ILE A 34 6.18 -13.85 -9.50
CA ILE A 34 7.44 -13.53 -10.18
C ILE A 34 8.57 -14.48 -9.73
N PHE A 35 8.68 -14.76 -8.43
CA PHE A 35 9.66 -15.71 -7.92
C PHE A 35 9.44 -17.13 -8.46
N SER A 36 8.19 -17.54 -8.54
CA SER A 36 7.83 -18.84 -9.13
C SER A 36 8.20 -18.95 -10.62
N ILE A 37 7.90 -17.92 -11.40
CA ILE A 37 8.26 -17.87 -12.84
C ILE A 37 9.76 -17.90 -13.05
N LEU A 38 10.53 -17.18 -12.21
CA LEU A 38 11.97 -17.13 -12.27
C LEU A 38 12.65 -18.35 -11.66
N SER A 39 11.88 -19.34 -11.17
CA SER A 39 12.38 -20.55 -10.51
C SER A 39 13.36 -20.25 -9.35
N TYR A 40 13.13 -19.14 -8.63
CA TYR A 40 13.93 -18.80 -7.47
C TYR A 40 13.57 -19.73 -6.30
N GLU A 41 14.58 -20.31 -5.65
CA GLU A 41 14.36 -21.13 -4.45
C GLU A 41 13.83 -20.27 -3.31
N VAL A 42 12.64 -20.64 -2.80
CA VAL A 42 12.03 -19.95 -1.65
C VAL A 42 12.78 -20.35 -0.38
N ASN A 43 13.51 -19.41 0.17
CA ASN A 43 14.23 -19.54 1.43
C ASN A 43 13.70 -18.56 2.49
N LEU A 44 14.20 -18.66 3.71
CA LEU A 44 13.76 -17.81 4.83
C LEU A 44 13.95 -16.31 4.55
N SER A 45 14.97 -15.93 3.80
CA SER A 45 15.22 -14.53 3.43
C SER A 45 14.13 -13.97 2.52
N ILE A 46 13.60 -14.80 1.58
CA ILE A 46 12.47 -14.40 0.72
C ILE A 46 11.19 -14.27 1.53
N VAL A 47 10.93 -15.19 2.47
CA VAL A 47 9.79 -15.06 3.38
C VAL A 47 9.86 -13.78 4.19
N ALA A 48 11.04 -13.45 4.72
CA ALA A 48 11.27 -12.20 5.43
C ALA A 48 11.04 -10.97 4.52
N ALA A 49 11.48 -11.03 3.26
CA ALA A 49 11.22 -9.97 2.27
C ALA A 49 9.73 -9.78 2.03
N VAL A 50 8.96 -10.86 1.81
CA VAL A 50 7.50 -10.78 1.58
C VAL A 50 6.79 -10.14 2.79
N LEU A 51 7.16 -10.50 4.01
CA LEU A 51 6.62 -9.87 5.22
C LEU A 51 6.97 -8.38 5.29
N THR A 52 8.17 -8.01 4.87
CA THR A 52 8.62 -6.61 4.83
C THR A 52 7.88 -5.81 3.75
N ILE A 53 7.64 -6.41 2.58
CA ILE A 53 6.86 -5.81 1.48
C ILE A 53 5.45 -5.46 1.94
N VAL A 54 4.80 -6.34 2.68
CA VAL A 54 3.48 -6.07 3.26
C VAL A 54 3.49 -4.78 4.11
N GLY A 55 4.49 -4.62 4.97
CA GLY A 55 4.63 -3.41 5.78
C GLY A 55 4.95 -2.17 4.94
N TYR A 56 5.77 -2.32 3.92
CA TYR A 56 6.16 -1.23 3.04
C TYR A 56 4.99 -0.73 2.17
N SER A 57 4.27 -1.64 1.50
CA SER A 57 3.11 -1.32 0.66
C SER A 57 2.01 -0.61 1.46
N MET A 58 1.76 -1.07 2.70
CA MET A 58 0.80 -0.45 3.59
C MET A 58 1.12 1.01 3.92
N ASN A 59 2.40 1.38 4.02
CA ASN A 59 2.79 2.75 4.36
C ASN A 59 2.26 3.76 3.33
N ASP A 60 2.41 3.49 2.04
CA ASP A 60 1.92 4.38 0.99
C ASP A 60 0.40 4.37 0.89
N THR A 61 -0.23 3.20 1.01
CA THR A 61 -1.70 3.06 1.02
C THR A 61 -2.33 3.88 2.15
N VAL A 62 -1.81 3.79 3.37
CA VAL A 62 -2.30 4.55 4.54
C VAL A 62 -2.20 6.06 4.31
N VAL A 63 -1.10 6.54 3.74
CA VAL A 63 -0.90 7.97 3.45
C VAL A 63 -1.93 8.50 2.44
N ILE A 64 -2.18 7.75 1.36
CA ILE A 64 -3.18 8.12 0.37
C ILE A 64 -4.58 8.09 1.00
N PHE A 65 -4.89 7.09 1.79
CA PHE A 65 -6.20 6.94 2.46
C PHE A 65 -6.45 8.03 3.49
N ASP A 66 -5.46 8.40 4.31
CA ASP A 66 -5.57 9.54 5.22
C ASP A 66 -5.87 10.83 4.45
N ARG A 67 -5.23 11.05 3.31
CA ARG A 67 -5.47 12.23 2.49
C ARG A 67 -6.86 12.21 1.84
N ILE A 68 -7.31 11.07 1.34
CA ILE A 68 -8.68 10.91 0.82
C ILE A 68 -9.70 11.22 1.92
N ARG A 69 -9.50 10.69 3.12
CA ARG A 69 -10.38 10.92 4.27
C ARG A 69 -10.41 12.40 4.68
N GLU A 70 -9.28 13.06 4.71
CA GLU A 70 -9.19 14.50 4.97
C GLU A 70 -9.97 15.31 3.92
N ASN A 71 -9.77 15.02 2.65
CA ASN A 71 -10.44 15.71 1.55
C ASN A 71 -11.94 15.41 1.50
N LEU A 72 -12.39 14.20 1.86
CA LEU A 72 -13.79 13.86 2.01
C LEU A 72 -14.49 14.67 3.11
N LYS A 73 -13.80 14.96 4.21
CA LYS A 73 -14.34 15.83 5.29
C LYS A 73 -14.46 17.27 4.83
N LYS A 74 -13.53 17.73 3.99
CA LYS A 74 -13.44 19.12 3.53
C LYS A 74 -14.40 19.45 2.39
N TYR A 75 -14.65 18.50 1.49
CA TYR A 75 -15.41 18.69 0.26
C TYR A 75 -16.65 17.80 0.21
N SER A 76 -17.82 18.35 0.58
CA SER A 76 -19.07 17.57 0.68
C SER A 76 -19.81 17.31 -0.62
N LYS A 77 -19.48 18.04 -1.70
CA LYS A 77 -20.21 18.01 -2.99
C LYS A 77 -19.41 17.41 -4.16
N ILE A 78 -18.18 16.97 -3.91
CA ILE A 78 -17.28 16.43 -4.93
C ILE A 78 -17.41 14.91 -4.97
N SER A 79 -17.29 14.30 -6.17
CA SER A 79 -17.35 12.84 -6.30
C SER A 79 -16.18 12.17 -5.61
N ILE A 80 -16.36 10.93 -5.10
CA ILE A 80 -15.27 10.15 -4.50
C ILE A 80 -14.11 9.93 -5.49
N SER A 81 -14.41 9.80 -6.79
CA SER A 81 -13.41 9.63 -7.83
C SER A 81 -12.51 10.86 -7.96
N ASP A 82 -13.08 12.06 -7.95
CA ASP A 82 -12.33 13.32 -8.07
C ASP A 82 -11.50 13.57 -6.80
N ILE A 83 -12.08 13.26 -5.62
CA ILE A 83 -11.38 13.36 -4.34
C ILE A 83 -10.21 12.38 -4.30
N SER A 84 -10.41 11.13 -4.72
CA SER A 84 -9.35 10.13 -4.78
C SER A 84 -8.21 10.56 -5.71
N ASN A 85 -8.56 11.08 -6.89
CA ASN A 85 -7.59 11.59 -7.87
C ASN A 85 -6.77 12.77 -7.31
N SER A 86 -7.46 13.75 -6.74
CA SER A 86 -6.80 14.91 -6.12
C SER A 86 -5.88 14.49 -4.97
N SER A 87 -6.36 13.62 -4.08
CA SER A 87 -5.60 13.13 -2.91
C SER A 87 -4.37 12.34 -3.33
N THR A 88 -4.50 11.49 -4.36
CA THR A 88 -3.37 10.75 -4.92
C THR A 88 -2.32 11.70 -5.50
N ASN A 89 -2.73 12.71 -6.28
CA ASN A 89 -1.81 13.70 -6.83
C ASN A 89 -1.10 14.51 -5.74
N GLU A 90 -1.80 14.87 -4.67
CA GLU A 90 -1.22 15.61 -3.54
C GLU A 90 -0.18 14.80 -2.78
N THR A 91 -0.31 13.48 -2.72
CA THR A 91 0.62 12.58 -2.03
C THR A 91 1.69 11.98 -2.96
N LEU A 92 1.52 12.11 -4.29
CA LEU A 92 2.35 11.46 -5.29
C LEU A 92 3.84 11.78 -5.15
N SER A 93 4.18 13.05 -4.94
CA SER A 93 5.58 13.47 -4.78
C SER A 93 6.26 12.77 -3.60
N ARG A 94 5.56 12.66 -2.46
CA ARG A 94 6.06 11.94 -1.27
C ARG A 94 6.25 10.45 -1.58
N THR A 95 5.25 9.81 -2.15
CA THR A 95 5.29 8.39 -2.49
C THR A 95 6.43 8.07 -3.46
N LEU A 96 6.61 8.90 -4.51
CA LEU A 96 7.71 8.72 -5.46
C LEU A 96 9.08 8.91 -4.81
N ILE A 97 9.27 9.94 -3.99
CA ILE A 97 10.54 10.17 -3.31
C ILE A 97 10.89 9.01 -2.37
N THR A 98 9.93 8.54 -1.57
CA THR A 98 10.16 7.40 -0.66
C THR A 98 10.47 6.13 -1.42
N SER A 99 9.76 5.84 -2.50
CA SER A 99 9.98 4.65 -3.32
C SER A 99 11.33 4.69 -4.04
N VAL A 100 11.68 5.82 -4.66
CA VAL A 100 12.97 5.97 -5.37
C VAL A 100 14.15 5.86 -4.40
N THR A 101 14.10 6.52 -3.25
CA THR A 101 15.18 6.43 -2.25
C THR A 101 15.35 5.02 -1.70
N THR A 102 14.25 4.31 -1.45
CA THR A 102 14.27 2.92 -1.02
C THR A 102 14.82 2.01 -2.12
N LEU A 103 14.41 2.21 -3.38
CA LEU A 103 14.93 1.44 -4.52
C LEU A 103 16.44 1.65 -4.70
N LEU A 104 16.95 2.87 -4.54
CA LEU A 104 18.38 3.12 -4.59
C LEU A 104 19.16 2.38 -3.51
N ALA A 105 18.63 2.37 -2.27
CA ALA A 105 19.24 1.61 -1.17
C ALA A 105 19.23 0.10 -1.45
N LEU A 106 18.07 -0.43 -1.91
CA LEU A 106 17.93 -1.85 -2.24
C LEU A 106 18.81 -2.27 -3.42
N LEU A 107 18.95 -1.44 -4.45
CA LEU A 107 19.86 -1.67 -5.56
C LEU A 107 21.32 -1.73 -5.08
N SER A 108 21.69 -0.84 -4.17
CA SER A 108 23.04 -0.87 -3.56
C SER A 108 23.26 -2.19 -2.80
N ILE A 109 22.28 -2.66 -2.04
CA ILE A 109 22.36 -3.96 -1.34
C ILE A 109 22.41 -5.10 -2.36
N TYR A 110 21.63 -5.04 -3.43
CA TYR A 110 21.62 -6.07 -4.48
C TYR A 110 22.98 -6.21 -5.18
N ILE A 111 23.65 -5.09 -5.43
CA ILE A 111 24.95 -5.06 -6.12
C ILE A 111 26.10 -5.43 -5.17
N PHE A 112 26.12 -4.87 -3.96
CA PHE A 112 27.26 -4.95 -3.04
C PHE A 112 27.05 -5.87 -1.85
N GLY A 113 25.82 -6.32 -1.57
CA GLY A 113 25.43 -7.08 -0.36
C GLY A 113 25.83 -8.56 -0.35
N GLY A 114 26.44 -9.06 -1.44
CA GLY A 114 26.85 -10.46 -1.54
C GLY A 114 25.70 -11.44 -1.80
N ALA A 115 26.03 -12.71 -1.96
CA ALA A 115 25.08 -13.74 -2.42
C ALA A 115 23.87 -13.95 -1.46
N ILE A 116 24.09 -13.81 -0.16
CA ILE A 116 23.06 -14.04 0.86
C ILE A 116 21.95 -13.01 0.78
N LEU A 117 22.27 -11.75 0.48
CA LEU A 117 21.29 -10.65 0.44
C LEU A 117 20.67 -10.44 -0.93
N LYS A 118 21.17 -11.10 -1.98
CA LYS A 118 20.65 -10.93 -3.36
C LYS A 118 19.18 -11.31 -3.49
N GLY A 119 18.78 -12.46 -2.95
CA GLY A 119 17.38 -12.92 -3.00
C GLY A 119 16.44 -11.98 -2.24
N PHE A 120 16.84 -11.57 -1.04
CA PHE A 120 16.09 -10.62 -0.22
C PHE A 120 15.92 -9.27 -0.92
N SER A 121 17.03 -8.64 -1.36
CA SER A 121 16.99 -7.32 -1.98
C SER A 121 16.26 -7.34 -3.34
N PHE A 122 16.38 -8.41 -4.12
CA PHE A 122 15.63 -8.58 -5.34
C PHE A 122 14.10 -8.66 -5.06
N ALA A 123 13.68 -9.47 -4.07
CA ALA A 123 12.28 -9.54 -3.66
C ALA A 123 11.76 -8.16 -3.23
N MET A 124 12.54 -7.45 -2.41
CA MET A 124 12.18 -6.12 -1.95
C MET A 124 12.08 -5.09 -3.08
N ILE A 125 12.98 -5.11 -4.08
CA ILE A 125 12.91 -4.23 -5.26
C ILE A 125 11.58 -4.43 -5.99
N ILE A 126 11.23 -5.69 -6.29
CA ILE A 126 9.96 -6.03 -6.94
C ILE A 126 8.80 -5.56 -6.07
N GLY A 127 8.81 -5.88 -4.77
CA GLY A 127 7.74 -5.52 -3.85
C GLY A 127 7.53 -4.02 -3.69
N VAL A 128 8.60 -3.21 -3.68
CA VAL A 128 8.50 -1.74 -3.62
C VAL A 128 7.85 -1.19 -4.89
N ILE A 129 8.24 -1.69 -6.06
CA ILE A 129 7.66 -1.26 -7.35
C ILE A 129 6.17 -1.61 -7.40
N ILE A 130 5.83 -2.87 -7.10
CA ILE A 130 4.46 -3.36 -7.13
C ILE A 130 3.60 -2.67 -6.07
N GLY A 131 4.09 -2.50 -4.83
CA GLY A 131 3.37 -1.85 -3.75
C GLY A 131 3.10 -0.36 -4.01
N THR A 132 4.06 0.35 -4.61
CA THR A 132 3.85 1.74 -5.04
C THR A 132 2.78 1.83 -6.13
N TYR A 133 2.83 0.93 -7.11
CA TYR A 133 1.81 0.83 -8.15
C TYR A 133 0.44 0.50 -7.56
N SER A 134 0.35 -0.50 -6.69
CA SER A 134 -0.93 -1.00 -6.16
C SER A 134 -1.62 0.00 -5.25
N SER A 135 -0.88 0.78 -4.48
CA SER A 135 -1.44 1.84 -3.63
C SER A 135 -2.22 2.88 -4.44
N ILE A 136 -1.72 3.20 -5.65
CA ILE A 136 -2.32 4.20 -6.54
C ILE A 136 -3.42 3.58 -7.42
N PHE A 137 -3.13 2.45 -8.07
CA PHE A 137 -3.96 1.90 -9.14
C PHE A 137 -4.82 0.70 -8.74
N VAL A 138 -4.65 0.15 -7.53
CA VAL A 138 -5.48 -0.94 -7.01
C VAL A 138 -6.26 -0.47 -5.78
N ALA A 139 -5.59 -0.03 -4.72
CA ALA A 139 -6.24 0.34 -3.48
C ALA A 139 -7.20 1.53 -3.65
N THR A 140 -6.75 2.59 -4.33
CA THR A 140 -7.55 3.81 -4.52
C THR A 140 -8.80 3.59 -5.37
N PRO A 141 -8.78 2.92 -6.54
CA PRO A 141 -9.98 2.64 -7.31
C PRO A 141 -11.01 1.76 -6.59
N ILE A 142 -10.58 0.84 -5.73
CA ILE A 142 -11.51 0.01 -4.95
C ILE A 142 -12.43 0.87 -4.08
N LEU A 143 -11.95 1.99 -3.54
CA LEU A 143 -12.78 2.93 -2.77
C LEU A 143 -13.94 3.51 -3.58
N ASN A 144 -13.76 3.70 -4.89
CA ASN A 144 -14.83 4.18 -5.76
C ASN A 144 -15.97 3.15 -5.88
N TYR A 145 -15.64 1.85 -5.89
CA TYR A 145 -16.63 0.77 -5.92
C TYR A 145 -17.34 0.57 -4.58
N THR A 146 -16.67 0.84 -3.46
CA THR A 146 -17.25 0.68 -2.12
C THR A 146 -18.16 1.84 -1.70
N LYS A 147 -18.40 2.82 -2.59
CA LYS A 147 -19.29 3.98 -2.38
C LYS A 147 -19.01 4.74 -1.06
N VAL A 148 -17.74 4.90 -0.73
CA VAL A 148 -17.33 5.74 0.39
C VAL A 148 -17.85 7.16 0.18
N SER A 149 -18.46 7.76 1.20
CA SER A 149 -19.01 9.10 1.16
C SER A 149 -18.73 9.86 2.44
N GLN A 150 -18.88 11.18 2.41
CA GLN A 150 -18.78 12.01 3.61
C GLN A 150 -19.73 11.55 4.73
N LYS A 151 -20.94 11.07 4.37
CA LYS A 151 -21.90 10.56 5.34
C LYS A 151 -21.39 9.32 6.09
N THR A 152 -20.59 8.49 5.44
CA THR A 152 -19.97 7.30 6.05
C THR A 152 -18.97 7.72 7.13
N ILE A 153 -18.18 8.75 6.86
CA ILE A 153 -17.14 9.25 7.78
C ILE A 153 -17.73 10.06 8.95
N LEU A 154 -18.81 10.82 8.72
CA LEU A 154 -19.44 11.65 9.76
C LEU A 154 -20.28 10.82 10.74
N LYS A 155 -20.85 9.69 10.32
CA LYS A 155 -21.66 8.81 11.17
C LYS A 155 -20.84 8.18 12.30
N GLU A 156 -19.59 7.82 12.01
CA GLU A 156 -18.70 7.20 12.99
C GLU A 156 -18.25 8.18 14.10
N ASN A 157 -18.12 9.46 13.79
CA ASN A 157 -17.80 10.49 14.79
C ASN A 157 -18.96 10.76 15.77
N THR A 158 -20.20 10.37 15.42
CA THR A 158 -21.40 10.52 16.28
C THR A 158 -21.65 9.27 17.13
N GLU A 159 -21.16 8.12 16.75
CA GLU A 159 -21.30 6.87 17.52
C GLU A 159 -20.16 6.67 18.55
N ASN A 160 -19.06 7.40 18.42
CA ASN A 160 -17.89 7.34 19.32
C ASN A 160 -17.84 8.49 20.35
N ASN A 161 -18.85 9.35 20.43
CA ASN A 161 -19.07 10.37 21.48
C ASN A 161 -20.33 10.06 22.29
#